data_9c436a09883a50b2bd625ee0242739ec
#
_entry.id   9c436a09883a50b2bd625ee0242739ec
#
_cell.length_a   1.000
_cell.length_b   1.000
_cell.length_c   1.000
_cell.angle_alpha   90.00
_cell.angle_beta   90.00
_cell.angle_gamma   90.00
#
_symmetry.space_group_name_H-M   'P 1'
#
loop_
_entity.id
_entity.type
_entity.pdbx_description
1 polymer ?
#
loop_
_entity_poly.entity_id
_entity_poly.type
_entity_poly.pdbx_seq_one_letter_code
_entity_poly.pdbx_strand_id
1 'polypeptide(L)'
;MSTTGAKKRVLMIATARPTFVVEVADRYAAAARALVEELGAEVFGPRELVMTPEDIEAALPYLQEDFDLVVNVCASFSDASPALALYADLDQPVLLWSFREPGPVGDRLWLNSLCGSNLYAHALVRAGRSVRLMYGNPDEGNVAAVLRNAINGTLPSGTSLEAVHGERAKDTEAVGASLLGMKGQRLGLVSEAPPGFTPSQFDPDLLEKLFGLQVEQLSIDEMFSKIDDVAPAQCDAEQKAARAAQPSLNSVNAEEVARSAATTVAMREWGAAKDLSAIAVRCWPEFPTQRGVCPCSSLSRVADEGTPTACERDVYGAVTMLLMQSLGSGPTYLVDTVDLNTDNNSVRLWHCGSAATALAADPAEATQFTHCNRKIGVAGNFPLKTGPVVMARLTENNDGGGGLRLLIGAGESIPAPNHFQGNTAEVRLDVDASSFVNSLVVGGFPHHTVLAWKDIRPQLRTAADLLGIPVTEW
;
A
#
# COMPACT_ATOMS: atom_id res chain seq x y z
N MET A 1 -24.98 -45.13 -13.89
CA MET A 1 -24.17 -44.62 -15.02
C MET A 1 -23.69 -43.24 -14.60
N SER A 2 -22.46 -43.11 -14.17
CA SER A 2 -21.87 -41.83 -13.81
C SER A 2 -21.60 -41.09 -15.15
N THR A 3 -22.34 -40.02 -15.39
CA THR A 3 -22.01 -39.06 -16.44
C THR A 3 -20.71 -38.39 -15.99
N THR A 4 -19.58 -38.85 -16.54
CA THR A 4 -18.33 -38.08 -16.47
C THR A 4 -18.54 -36.80 -17.25
N GLY A 5 -19.07 -35.76 -16.55
CA GLY A 5 -19.05 -34.40 -17.08
C GLY A 5 -17.62 -34.05 -17.46
N ALA A 6 -17.41 -33.23 -18.50
CA ALA A 6 -16.09 -32.72 -18.84
C ALA A 6 -15.48 -32.04 -17.60
N LYS A 7 -14.19 -32.26 -17.36
CA LYS A 7 -13.48 -31.59 -16.28
C LYS A 7 -13.54 -30.08 -16.47
N LYS A 8 -13.73 -29.35 -15.40
CA LYS A 8 -13.65 -27.89 -15.42
C LYS A 8 -12.22 -27.44 -15.73
N ARG A 9 -12.07 -26.54 -16.68
CA ARG A 9 -10.78 -25.98 -17.09
C ARG A 9 -10.47 -24.71 -16.31
N VAL A 10 -9.36 -24.69 -15.60
CA VAL A 10 -8.91 -23.55 -14.78
C VAL A 10 -7.62 -22.99 -15.36
N LEU A 11 -7.69 -21.77 -15.87
CA LEU A 11 -6.50 -20.99 -16.20
C LEU A 11 -5.87 -20.47 -14.92
N MET A 12 -4.64 -20.87 -14.64
CA MET A 12 -3.94 -20.49 -13.42
C MET A 12 -2.59 -19.83 -13.74
N ILE A 13 -2.44 -18.57 -13.36
CA ILE A 13 -1.21 -17.78 -13.53
C ILE A 13 -0.73 -17.35 -12.15
N ALA A 14 0.52 -17.64 -11.83
CA ALA A 14 1.14 -17.22 -10.58
C ALA A 14 2.09 -16.05 -10.83
N THR A 15 1.86 -14.92 -10.16
CA THR A 15 2.66 -13.70 -10.30
C THR A 15 3.48 -13.43 -9.06
N ALA A 16 4.71 -12.94 -9.24
CA ALA A 16 5.62 -12.61 -8.15
C ALA A 16 6.60 -11.50 -8.54
N ARG A 17 7.46 -11.11 -7.59
CA ARG A 17 8.51 -10.13 -7.80
C ARG A 17 9.84 -10.58 -7.20
N PRO A 18 10.98 -10.43 -7.92
CA PRO A 18 12.29 -10.92 -7.46
C PRO A 18 12.81 -10.30 -6.16
N THR A 19 12.20 -9.20 -5.70
CA THR A 19 12.60 -8.54 -4.43
C THR A 19 12.06 -9.23 -3.18
N PHE A 20 11.13 -10.17 -3.34
CA PHE A 20 10.60 -11.03 -2.27
C PHE A 20 11.29 -12.41 -2.25
N VAL A 21 10.82 -13.34 -1.43
CA VAL A 21 11.46 -14.66 -1.31
C VAL A 21 10.88 -15.59 -2.37
N VAL A 22 11.51 -15.59 -3.55
CA VAL A 22 11.03 -16.29 -4.76
C VAL A 22 10.82 -17.79 -4.50
N GLU A 23 11.72 -18.44 -3.77
CA GLU A 23 11.63 -19.88 -3.46
C GLU A 23 10.39 -20.20 -2.60
N VAL A 24 9.98 -19.29 -1.76
CA VAL A 24 8.76 -19.43 -0.96
C VAL A 24 7.53 -19.18 -1.84
N ALA A 25 7.55 -18.13 -2.67
CA ALA A 25 6.49 -17.82 -3.61
C ALA A 25 6.22 -19.01 -4.58
N ASP A 26 7.27 -19.59 -5.14
CA ASP A 26 7.21 -20.75 -6.03
C ASP A 26 6.59 -21.98 -5.34
N ARG A 27 7.04 -22.28 -4.13
CA ARG A 27 6.50 -23.39 -3.33
C ARG A 27 5.00 -23.21 -3.06
N TYR A 28 4.54 -21.99 -2.72
CA TYR A 28 3.12 -21.74 -2.48
C TYR A 28 2.31 -21.77 -3.77
N ALA A 29 2.84 -21.28 -4.88
CA ALA A 29 2.20 -21.35 -6.20
C ALA A 29 2.05 -22.82 -6.66
N ALA A 30 3.08 -23.64 -6.48
CA ALA A 30 3.04 -25.06 -6.78
C ALA A 30 2.00 -25.82 -5.92
N ALA A 31 1.95 -25.52 -4.62
CA ALA A 31 0.96 -26.10 -3.70
C ALA A 31 -0.48 -25.66 -4.07
N ALA A 32 -0.66 -24.40 -4.47
CA ALA A 32 -1.93 -23.90 -4.93
C ALA A 32 -2.42 -24.61 -6.20
N ARG A 33 -1.53 -24.83 -7.17
CA ARG A 33 -1.83 -25.60 -8.40
C ARG A 33 -2.21 -27.05 -8.07
N ALA A 34 -1.44 -27.71 -7.22
CA ALA A 34 -1.72 -29.08 -6.80
C ALA A 34 -3.10 -29.19 -6.14
N LEU A 35 -3.50 -28.27 -5.29
CA LEU A 35 -4.82 -28.27 -4.68
C LEU A 35 -5.95 -28.14 -5.72
N VAL A 36 -5.80 -27.30 -6.72
CA VAL A 36 -6.81 -27.17 -7.80
C VAL A 36 -6.92 -28.45 -8.61
N GLU A 37 -5.80 -29.12 -8.91
CA GLU A 37 -5.74 -30.43 -9.59
C GLU A 37 -6.40 -31.54 -8.73
N GLU A 38 -6.11 -31.59 -7.42
CA GLU A 38 -6.72 -32.51 -6.46
C GLU A 38 -8.24 -32.34 -6.34
N LEU A 39 -8.73 -31.13 -6.51
CA LEU A 39 -10.18 -30.83 -6.55
C LEU A 39 -10.84 -31.27 -7.86
N GLY A 40 -10.08 -31.85 -8.81
CA GLY A 40 -10.56 -32.50 -10.01
C GLY A 40 -10.64 -31.62 -11.24
N ALA A 41 -10.14 -30.40 -11.19
CA ALA A 41 -10.06 -29.50 -12.34
C ALA A 41 -8.92 -29.89 -13.30
N GLU A 42 -9.05 -29.49 -14.57
CA GLU A 42 -7.95 -29.45 -15.53
C GLU A 42 -7.27 -28.09 -15.43
N VAL A 43 -6.04 -28.06 -14.86
CA VAL A 43 -5.28 -26.83 -14.67
C VAL A 43 -4.31 -26.62 -15.80
N PHE A 44 -4.36 -25.46 -16.46
CA PHE A 44 -3.40 -25.07 -17.47
C PHE A 44 -2.92 -23.61 -17.25
N GLY A 45 -1.93 -23.19 -18.01
CA GLY A 45 -1.24 -21.91 -17.82
C GLY A 45 0.23 -22.12 -17.47
N PRO A 46 1.02 -21.03 -17.36
CA PRO A 46 2.44 -21.12 -17.03
C PRO A 46 2.68 -21.91 -15.73
N ARG A 47 3.73 -22.71 -15.73
CA ARG A 47 4.16 -23.42 -14.49
C ARG A 47 5.12 -22.58 -13.67
N GLU A 48 5.88 -21.73 -14.36
CA GLU A 48 6.83 -20.79 -13.75
C GLU A 48 6.12 -19.53 -13.25
N LEU A 49 6.73 -18.85 -12.29
CA LEU A 49 6.25 -17.55 -11.81
C LEU A 49 6.39 -16.48 -12.92
N VAL A 50 5.36 -15.70 -13.13
CA VAL A 50 5.38 -14.55 -14.03
C VAL A 50 5.94 -13.35 -13.28
N MET A 51 7.16 -12.93 -13.63
CA MET A 51 7.92 -11.89 -12.93
C MET A 51 8.51 -10.82 -13.86
N THR A 52 8.63 -11.10 -15.14
CA THR A 52 9.24 -10.23 -16.14
C THR A 52 8.26 -9.90 -17.28
N PRO A 53 8.52 -8.88 -18.10
CA PRO A 53 7.74 -8.61 -19.30
C PRO A 53 7.69 -9.81 -20.27
N GLU A 54 8.79 -10.55 -20.39
CA GLU A 54 8.90 -11.74 -21.25
C GLU A 54 8.00 -12.87 -20.72
N ASP A 55 7.90 -13.05 -19.39
CA ASP A 55 6.99 -14.02 -18.79
C ASP A 55 5.53 -13.64 -19.05
N ILE A 56 5.21 -12.34 -19.00
CA ILE A 56 3.88 -11.83 -19.32
C ILE A 56 3.53 -12.16 -20.76
N GLU A 57 4.43 -11.86 -21.72
CA GLU A 57 4.23 -12.17 -23.14
C GLU A 57 4.02 -13.69 -23.36
N ALA A 58 4.79 -14.51 -22.66
CA ALA A 58 4.66 -15.97 -22.73
C ALA A 58 3.32 -16.49 -22.13
N ALA A 59 2.72 -15.74 -21.22
CA ALA A 59 1.43 -16.10 -20.60
C ALA A 59 0.21 -15.69 -21.45
N LEU A 60 0.31 -14.68 -22.30
CA LEU A 60 -0.80 -14.18 -23.11
C LEU A 60 -1.52 -15.24 -23.95
N PRO A 61 -0.85 -16.20 -24.63
CA PRO A 61 -1.53 -17.22 -25.44
C PRO A 61 -2.54 -18.07 -24.66
N TYR A 62 -2.31 -18.32 -23.37
CA TYR A 62 -3.23 -19.12 -22.55
C TYR A 62 -4.59 -18.45 -22.34
N LEU A 63 -4.66 -17.12 -22.42
CA LEU A 63 -5.91 -16.36 -22.32
C LEU A 63 -6.80 -16.45 -23.56
N GLN A 64 -6.28 -17.00 -24.66
CA GLN A 64 -7.03 -17.24 -25.89
C GLN A 64 -7.70 -18.63 -25.91
N GLU A 65 -7.41 -19.47 -24.93
CA GLU A 65 -8.04 -20.78 -24.78
C GLU A 65 -9.36 -20.66 -24.01
N ASP A 66 -10.24 -21.64 -24.18
CA ASP A 66 -11.48 -21.71 -23.38
C ASP A 66 -11.17 -22.16 -21.94
N PHE A 67 -11.76 -21.49 -20.97
CA PHE A 67 -11.69 -21.83 -19.55
C PHE A 67 -12.98 -21.47 -18.79
N ASP A 68 -13.25 -22.24 -17.72
CA ASP A 68 -14.39 -22.01 -16.84
C ASP A 68 -14.06 -21.01 -15.71
N LEU A 69 -12.79 -20.92 -15.33
CA LEU A 69 -12.31 -20.07 -14.22
C LEU A 69 -10.90 -19.58 -14.51
N VAL A 70 -10.64 -18.30 -14.22
CA VAL A 70 -9.29 -17.75 -14.17
C VAL A 70 -8.90 -17.44 -12.73
N VAL A 71 -7.72 -17.93 -12.33
CA VAL A 71 -7.13 -17.71 -11.00
C VAL A 71 -5.77 -17.06 -11.17
N ASN A 72 -5.63 -15.83 -10.67
CA ASN A 72 -4.30 -15.24 -10.49
C ASN A 72 -3.83 -15.51 -9.07
N VAL A 73 -2.79 -16.31 -8.92
CA VAL A 73 -2.10 -16.50 -7.66
C VAL A 73 -1.12 -15.35 -7.46
N CYS A 74 -1.41 -14.45 -6.53
CA CYS A 74 -0.48 -13.41 -6.13
C CYS A 74 0.58 -14.04 -5.21
N ALA A 75 1.51 -14.80 -5.79
CA ALA A 75 2.47 -15.60 -5.03
C ALA A 75 3.42 -14.72 -4.20
N SER A 76 3.72 -13.51 -4.68
CA SER A 76 4.22 -12.41 -3.85
C SER A 76 3.70 -11.09 -4.40
N PHE A 77 3.96 -9.99 -3.68
CA PHE A 77 3.70 -8.64 -4.19
C PHE A 77 4.34 -8.46 -5.58
N SER A 78 3.60 -7.85 -6.48
CA SER A 78 4.04 -7.42 -7.80
C SER A 78 3.37 -6.08 -8.13
N ASP A 79 3.95 -5.27 -9.01
CA ASP A 79 3.23 -4.12 -9.55
C ASP A 79 2.09 -4.58 -10.48
N ALA A 80 1.21 -3.66 -10.85
CA ALA A 80 0.00 -4.02 -11.61
C ALA A 80 0.24 -4.26 -13.12
N SER A 81 1.47 -4.17 -13.62
CA SER A 81 1.75 -4.40 -15.05
C SER A 81 1.29 -5.77 -15.53
N PRO A 82 1.58 -6.88 -14.81
CA PRO A 82 1.05 -8.19 -15.20
C PRO A 82 -0.48 -8.24 -15.19
N ALA A 83 -1.12 -7.67 -14.17
CA ALA A 83 -2.58 -7.69 -14.07
C ALA A 83 -3.26 -6.98 -15.23
N LEU A 84 -2.78 -5.79 -15.58
CA LEU A 84 -3.33 -5.03 -16.70
C LEU A 84 -3.06 -5.71 -18.05
N ALA A 85 -1.84 -6.21 -18.27
CA ALA A 85 -1.48 -6.87 -19.52
C ALA A 85 -2.26 -8.17 -19.74
N LEU A 86 -2.51 -8.94 -18.68
CA LEU A 86 -3.18 -10.23 -18.78
C LEU A 86 -4.71 -10.13 -18.74
N TYR A 87 -5.27 -9.22 -17.92
CA TYR A 87 -6.69 -9.30 -17.59
C TYR A 87 -7.51 -8.05 -17.91
N ALA A 88 -6.92 -6.97 -18.44
CA ALA A 88 -7.67 -5.74 -18.70
C ALA A 88 -8.77 -5.91 -19.76
N ASP A 89 -8.65 -6.91 -20.65
CA ASP A 89 -9.61 -7.21 -21.69
C ASP A 89 -10.57 -8.38 -21.36
N LEU A 90 -10.44 -8.99 -20.17
CA LEU A 90 -11.30 -10.08 -19.74
C LEU A 90 -12.63 -9.57 -19.21
N ASP A 91 -13.75 -10.13 -19.71
CA ASP A 91 -15.09 -9.80 -19.22
C ASP A 91 -15.47 -10.56 -17.94
N GLN A 92 -14.91 -11.76 -17.75
CA GLN A 92 -15.20 -12.57 -16.57
C GLN A 92 -14.35 -12.14 -15.36
N PRO A 93 -14.87 -12.31 -14.14
CA PRO A 93 -14.15 -11.96 -12.92
C PRO A 93 -12.85 -12.75 -12.76
N VAL A 94 -11.77 -12.07 -12.36
CA VAL A 94 -10.51 -12.72 -11.99
C VAL A 94 -10.55 -13.07 -10.50
N LEU A 95 -10.33 -14.35 -10.18
CA LEU A 95 -10.13 -14.77 -8.78
C LEU A 95 -8.67 -14.51 -8.38
N LEU A 96 -8.47 -13.51 -7.54
CA LEU A 96 -7.17 -13.19 -6.95
C LEU A 96 -6.97 -14.04 -5.70
N TRP A 97 -5.95 -14.88 -5.70
CA TRP A 97 -5.61 -15.73 -4.56
C TRP A 97 -4.37 -15.24 -3.87
N SER A 98 -4.49 -14.85 -2.60
CA SER A 98 -3.41 -14.39 -1.74
C SER A 98 -3.16 -15.33 -0.59
N PHE A 99 -1.91 -15.37 -0.16
CA PHE A 99 -1.44 -16.20 0.96
C PHE A 99 -1.21 -15.37 2.22
N ARG A 100 -1.26 -16.03 3.37
CA ARG A 100 -0.78 -15.47 4.62
C ARG A 100 0.72 -15.26 4.56
N GLU A 101 1.20 -14.29 5.31
CA GLU A 101 2.61 -13.99 5.39
C GLU A 101 3.34 -15.09 6.21
N PRO A 102 4.23 -15.92 5.60
CA PRO A 102 4.79 -17.09 6.27
C PRO A 102 6.07 -16.81 7.04
N GLY A 103 6.61 -15.58 6.96
CA GLY A 103 7.87 -15.21 7.59
C GLY A 103 7.80 -15.23 9.12
N PRO A 104 8.93 -15.46 9.82
CA PRO A 104 8.97 -15.35 11.26
C PRO A 104 8.79 -13.90 11.73
N VAL A 105 8.25 -13.73 12.95
CA VAL A 105 8.09 -12.42 13.56
C VAL A 105 9.45 -11.72 13.67
N GLY A 106 9.49 -10.46 13.23
CA GLY A 106 10.71 -9.63 13.25
C GLY A 106 11.61 -9.78 12.02
N ASP A 107 11.28 -10.67 11.09
CA ASP A 107 11.95 -10.74 9.78
C ASP A 107 11.30 -9.79 8.76
N ARG A 108 11.84 -9.73 7.55
CA ARG A 108 11.21 -9.01 6.45
C ARG A 108 9.93 -9.72 6.00
N LEU A 109 9.05 -9.00 5.34
CA LEU A 109 7.98 -9.65 4.58
C LEU A 109 8.57 -10.59 3.52
N TRP A 110 8.10 -11.85 3.50
CA TRP A 110 8.55 -12.85 2.55
C TRP A 110 7.77 -12.81 1.25
N LEU A 111 6.46 -12.57 1.33
CA LEU A 111 5.57 -12.58 0.16
C LEU A 111 4.87 -11.23 -0.07
N ASN A 112 4.33 -10.60 0.95
CA ASN A 112 3.43 -9.43 0.82
C ASN A 112 2.29 -9.68 -0.20
N SER A 113 1.76 -10.90 -0.19
CA SER A 113 0.85 -11.44 -1.19
C SER A 113 -0.51 -10.71 -1.21
N LEU A 114 -1.06 -10.40 -0.04
CA LEU A 114 -2.34 -9.70 0.09
C LEU A 114 -2.28 -8.27 -0.48
N CYS A 115 -1.20 -7.55 -0.21
CA CYS A 115 -0.95 -6.24 -0.77
C CYS A 115 -0.86 -6.30 -2.32
N GLY A 116 -0.22 -7.35 -2.87
CA GLY A 116 -0.17 -7.60 -4.31
C GLY A 116 -1.56 -7.78 -4.92
N SER A 117 -2.44 -8.58 -4.31
CA SER A 117 -3.82 -8.72 -4.75
C SER A 117 -4.60 -7.42 -4.70
N ASN A 118 -4.37 -6.61 -3.66
CA ASN A 118 -5.06 -5.33 -3.52
C ASN A 118 -4.62 -4.34 -4.62
N LEU A 119 -3.34 -4.29 -4.96
CA LEU A 119 -2.84 -3.49 -6.08
C LEU A 119 -3.40 -3.96 -7.43
N TYR A 120 -3.48 -5.28 -7.66
CA TYR A 120 -4.09 -5.86 -8.86
C TYR A 120 -5.57 -5.50 -8.95
N ALA A 121 -6.29 -5.65 -7.85
CA ALA A 121 -7.71 -5.30 -7.78
C ALA A 121 -7.94 -3.82 -8.08
N HIS A 122 -7.16 -2.91 -7.48
CA HIS A 122 -7.23 -1.48 -7.77
C HIS A 122 -7.06 -1.20 -9.27
N ALA A 123 -6.04 -1.79 -9.89
CA ALA A 123 -5.78 -1.58 -11.32
C ALA A 123 -6.88 -2.13 -12.21
N LEU A 124 -7.37 -3.35 -11.95
CA LEU A 124 -8.40 -4.01 -12.73
C LEU A 124 -9.77 -3.36 -12.58
N VAL A 125 -10.17 -3.01 -11.36
CA VAL A 125 -11.44 -2.30 -11.10
C VAL A 125 -11.42 -0.93 -11.77
N ARG A 126 -10.29 -0.23 -11.72
CA ARG A 126 -10.11 1.04 -12.43
C ARG A 126 -10.22 0.87 -13.97
N ALA A 127 -9.79 -0.27 -14.49
CA ALA A 127 -9.98 -0.64 -15.90
C ALA A 127 -11.39 -1.19 -16.22
N GLY A 128 -12.34 -1.13 -15.26
CA GLY A 128 -13.71 -1.61 -15.44
C GLY A 128 -13.88 -3.12 -15.34
N ARG A 129 -12.91 -3.82 -14.75
CA ARG A 129 -12.94 -5.28 -14.58
C ARG A 129 -13.41 -5.67 -13.18
N SER A 130 -14.03 -6.86 -13.09
CA SER A 130 -14.46 -7.42 -11.82
C SER A 130 -13.40 -8.36 -11.25
N VAL A 131 -13.19 -8.30 -9.93
CA VAL A 131 -12.30 -9.20 -9.22
C VAL A 131 -13.02 -9.90 -8.06
N ARG A 132 -12.48 -11.02 -7.61
CA ARG A 132 -12.86 -11.71 -6.38
C ARG A 132 -11.61 -12.01 -5.59
N LEU A 133 -11.71 -11.98 -4.27
CA LEU A 133 -10.59 -12.30 -3.39
C LEU A 133 -10.78 -13.68 -2.77
N MET A 134 -9.72 -14.47 -2.77
CA MET A 134 -9.54 -15.62 -1.90
C MET A 134 -8.25 -15.42 -1.10
N TYR A 135 -8.35 -15.47 0.23
CA TYR A 135 -7.22 -15.26 1.13
C TYR A 135 -7.07 -16.48 2.05
N GLY A 136 -5.87 -17.03 2.05
CA GLY A 136 -5.48 -18.19 2.86
C GLY A 136 -4.53 -19.12 2.13
N ASN A 137 -3.85 -19.99 2.89
CA ASN A 137 -2.86 -20.91 2.38
C ASN A 137 -3.51 -22.17 1.77
N PRO A 138 -2.83 -22.85 0.85
CA PRO A 138 -3.38 -24.05 0.18
C PRO A 138 -3.72 -25.20 1.13
N ASP A 139 -3.10 -25.27 2.31
CA ASP A 139 -3.33 -26.28 3.35
C ASP A 139 -4.48 -25.95 4.31
N GLU A 140 -5.11 -24.78 4.17
CA GLU A 140 -6.27 -24.38 4.97
C GLU A 140 -7.56 -24.99 4.40
N GLY A 141 -8.32 -25.69 5.26
CA GLY A 141 -9.53 -26.43 4.83
C GLY A 141 -10.63 -25.55 4.26
N ASN A 142 -10.78 -24.30 4.71
CA ASN A 142 -11.70 -23.31 4.16
C ASN A 142 -11.33 -22.88 2.73
N VAL A 143 -10.04 -22.81 2.40
CA VAL A 143 -9.53 -22.48 1.06
C VAL A 143 -9.96 -23.55 0.05
N ALA A 144 -9.80 -24.84 0.39
CA ALA A 144 -10.25 -25.94 -0.46
C ALA A 144 -11.77 -25.90 -0.73
N ALA A 145 -12.58 -25.50 0.26
CA ALA A 145 -14.02 -25.35 0.10
C ALA A 145 -14.38 -24.19 -0.85
N VAL A 146 -13.74 -23.03 -0.69
CA VAL A 146 -13.92 -21.85 -1.55
C VAL A 146 -13.52 -22.18 -2.98
N LEU A 147 -12.37 -22.82 -3.20
CA LEU A 147 -11.91 -23.24 -4.53
C LEU A 147 -12.88 -24.21 -5.20
N ARG A 148 -13.34 -25.23 -4.46
CA ARG A 148 -14.32 -26.19 -4.98
C ARG A 148 -15.59 -25.49 -5.48
N ASN A 149 -16.08 -24.51 -4.71
CA ASN A 149 -17.24 -23.71 -5.11
C ASN A 149 -16.93 -22.88 -6.35
N ALA A 150 -15.77 -22.23 -6.42
CA ALA A 150 -15.35 -21.40 -7.54
C ALA A 150 -15.22 -22.23 -8.84
N ILE A 151 -14.59 -23.41 -8.77
CA ILE A 151 -14.49 -24.37 -9.88
C ILE A 151 -15.88 -24.78 -10.40
N ASN A 152 -16.86 -24.88 -9.50
CA ASN A 152 -18.24 -25.20 -9.84
C ASN A 152 -19.10 -23.97 -10.20
N GLY A 153 -18.49 -22.80 -10.38
CA GLY A 153 -19.15 -21.58 -10.84
C GLY A 153 -19.70 -20.67 -9.74
N THR A 154 -19.42 -20.95 -8.46
CA THR A 154 -19.82 -20.08 -7.34
C THR A 154 -18.57 -19.38 -6.76
N LEU A 155 -18.31 -18.16 -7.26
CA LEU A 155 -17.18 -17.35 -6.81
C LEU A 155 -17.41 -16.78 -5.40
N PRO A 156 -16.33 -16.41 -4.68
CA PRO A 156 -16.42 -15.62 -3.45
C PRO A 156 -17.22 -14.33 -3.64
N SER A 157 -17.68 -13.74 -2.52
CA SER A 157 -18.46 -12.51 -2.57
C SER A 157 -17.73 -11.40 -3.33
N GLY A 158 -18.44 -10.79 -4.26
CA GLY A 158 -18.00 -9.58 -4.98
C GLY A 158 -18.65 -8.30 -4.44
N THR A 159 -19.27 -8.37 -3.26
CA THR A 159 -19.91 -7.22 -2.62
C THR A 159 -19.04 -6.68 -1.48
N SER A 160 -19.04 -5.36 -1.34
CA SER A 160 -18.45 -4.68 -0.20
C SER A 160 -19.36 -4.75 1.02
N LEU A 161 -18.82 -4.48 2.20
CA LEU A 161 -19.59 -4.16 3.39
C LEU A 161 -20.55 -3.00 3.09
N GLU A 162 -21.71 -3.00 3.76
CA GLU A 162 -22.59 -1.85 3.71
C GLU A 162 -21.93 -0.66 4.38
N ALA A 163 -21.99 0.49 3.70
CA ALA A 163 -21.43 1.73 4.24
C ALA A 163 -22.26 2.19 5.44
N VAL A 164 -21.58 2.60 6.51
CA VAL A 164 -22.22 3.23 7.66
C VAL A 164 -22.33 4.74 7.47
N HIS A 165 -23.36 5.34 8.05
CA HIS A 165 -23.58 6.77 8.03
C HIS A 165 -23.42 7.33 9.45
N GLY A 166 -22.20 7.75 9.77
CA GLY A 166 -21.90 8.31 11.08
C GLY A 166 -22.24 9.80 11.22
N GLU A 167 -22.11 10.31 12.44
CA GLU A 167 -22.34 11.73 12.75
C GLU A 167 -21.30 12.63 12.08
N ARG A 168 -21.71 13.86 11.73
CA ARG A 168 -20.86 14.95 11.23
C ARG A 168 -20.25 15.72 12.39
N ALA A 169 -19.19 16.48 12.10
CA ALA A 169 -18.61 17.38 13.07
C ALA A 169 -19.64 18.42 13.54
N LYS A 170 -19.67 18.71 14.84
CA LYS A 170 -20.55 19.74 15.41
C LYS A 170 -20.16 21.14 14.95
N ASP A 171 -18.87 21.36 14.75
CA ASP A 171 -18.29 22.62 14.25
C ASP A 171 -17.94 22.47 12.77
N THR A 172 -18.92 22.70 11.92
CA THR A 172 -18.76 22.68 10.46
C THR A 172 -17.92 23.87 9.97
N GLU A 173 -17.97 25.01 10.67
CA GLU A 173 -17.20 26.21 10.32
C GLU A 173 -15.69 25.94 10.49
N ALA A 174 -15.29 25.29 11.58
CA ALA A 174 -13.89 24.90 11.79
C ALA A 174 -13.39 23.94 10.71
N VAL A 175 -14.21 22.97 10.28
CA VAL A 175 -13.85 22.07 9.15
C VAL A 175 -13.72 22.87 7.86
N GLY A 176 -14.67 23.79 7.57
CA GLY A 176 -14.61 24.67 6.41
C GLY A 176 -13.35 25.56 6.42
N ALA A 177 -12.98 26.11 7.58
CA ALA A 177 -11.75 26.89 7.74
C ALA A 177 -10.49 26.04 7.48
N SER A 178 -10.45 24.79 7.95
CA SER A 178 -9.36 23.86 7.66
C SER A 178 -9.21 23.60 6.15
N LEU A 179 -10.31 23.36 5.44
CA LEU A 179 -10.30 23.18 3.99
C LEU A 179 -9.88 24.45 3.25
N LEU A 180 -10.33 25.61 3.70
CA LEU A 180 -9.88 26.90 3.17
C LEU A 180 -8.37 27.12 3.38
N GLY A 181 -7.84 26.67 4.52
CA GLY A 181 -6.41 26.69 4.82
C GLY A 181 -5.56 25.84 3.88
N MET A 182 -6.14 24.82 3.22
CA MET A 182 -5.42 24.02 2.22
C MET A 182 -5.27 24.73 0.87
N LYS A 183 -6.12 25.72 0.57
CA LYS A 183 -6.09 26.43 -0.71
C LYS A 183 -4.79 27.19 -0.89
N GLY A 184 -4.14 26.97 -2.04
CA GLY A 184 -2.84 27.56 -2.38
C GLY A 184 -1.65 26.83 -1.77
N GLN A 185 -1.87 25.82 -0.91
CA GLN A 185 -0.79 24.98 -0.44
C GLN A 185 -0.19 24.15 -1.58
N ARG A 186 1.07 23.74 -1.41
CA ARG A 186 1.85 23.06 -2.44
C ARG A 186 2.18 21.65 -2.04
N LEU A 187 1.95 20.73 -2.98
CA LEU A 187 2.33 19.33 -2.90
C LEU A 187 3.60 19.10 -3.72
N GLY A 188 4.68 18.73 -3.07
CA GLY A 188 5.93 18.37 -3.73
C GLY A 188 5.90 16.95 -4.27
N LEU A 189 6.22 16.76 -5.56
CA LEU A 189 6.31 15.46 -6.18
C LEU A 189 7.73 15.21 -6.69
N VAL A 190 8.33 14.10 -6.27
CA VAL A 190 9.63 13.67 -6.79
C VAL A 190 9.41 12.59 -7.83
N SER A 191 9.75 12.91 -9.09
CA SER A 191 9.68 12.06 -10.27
C SER A 191 8.25 11.68 -10.71
N GLU A 192 8.16 10.79 -11.69
CA GLU A 192 6.93 10.22 -12.21
C GLU A 192 6.47 9.00 -11.38
N ALA A 193 5.24 8.53 -11.59
CA ALA A 193 4.77 7.31 -10.96
C ALA A 193 5.68 6.12 -11.32
N PRO A 194 5.99 5.24 -10.36
CA PRO A 194 6.70 4.01 -10.69
C PRO A 194 5.90 3.18 -11.71
N PRO A 195 6.56 2.42 -12.61
CA PRO A 195 5.87 1.56 -13.56
C PRO A 195 4.90 0.60 -12.86
N GLY A 196 3.69 0.45 -13.40
CA GLY A 196 2.66 -0.43 -12.84
C GLY A 196 2.04 0.01 -11.50
N PHE A 197 2.47 1.17 -10.95
CA PHE A 197 1.92 1.70 -9.69
C PHE A 197 0.72 2.62 -9.95
N THR A 198 -0.44 2.02 -10.18
CA THR A 198 -1.68 2.77 -10.46
C THR A 198 -2.12 3.71 -9.33
N PRO A 199 -1.88 3.42 -8.02
CA PRO A 199 -2.20 4.35 -6.94
C PRO A 199 -1.38 5.65 -6.95
N SER A 200 -0.25 5.67 -7.66
CA SER A 200 0.61 6.86 -7.79
C SER A 200 0.19 7.78 -8.95
N GLN A 201 -0.80 7.35 -9.76
CA GLN A 201 -1.42 8.19 -10.77
C GLN A 201 -2.43 9.12 -10.10
N PHE A 202 -2.56 10.33 -10.64
CA PHE A 202 -3.48 11.34 -10.11
C PHE A 202 -3.87 12.34 -11.19
N ASP A 203 -4.93 13.09 -10.91
CA ASP A 203 -5.42 14.19 -11.73
C ASP A 203 -5.11 15.52 -11.02
N PRO A 204 -4.16 16.33 -11.53
CA PRO A 204 -3.81 17.61 -10.91
C PRO A 204 -4.95 18.63 -10.95
N ASP A 205 -5.75 18.63 -12.02
CA ASP A 205 -6.89 19.57 -12.15
C ASP A 205 -7.96 19.26 -11.10
N LEU A 206 -8.12 17.97 -10.78
CA LEU A 206 -9.04 17.52 -9.73
C LEU A 206 -8.56 17.95 -8.33
N LEU A 207 -7.24 17.88 -8.07
CA LEU A 207 -6.67 18.36 -6.80
C LEU A 207 -6.82 19.89 -6.65
N GLU A 208 -6.55 20.64 -7.71
CA GLU A 208 -6.74 22.09 -7.69
C GLU A 208 -8.23 22.45 -7.51
N LYS A 209 -9.12 21.80 -8.24
CA LYS A 209 -10.57 22.04 -8.17
C LYS A 209 -11.15 21.76 -6.78
N LEU A 210 -10.80 20.62 -6.16
CA LEU A 210 -11.40 20.18 -4.90
C LEU A 210 -10.73 20.84 -3.69
N PHE A 211 -9.41 20.90 -3.67
CA PHE A 211 -8.65 21.33 -2.50
C PHE A 211 -7.92 22.67 -2.70
N GLY A 212 -7.83 23.17 -3.93
CA GLY A 212 -7.03 24.35 -4.27
C GLY A 212 -5.52 24.08 -4.14
N LEU A 213 -5.09 22.81 -4.17
CA LEU A 213 -3.69 22.41 -4.06
C LEU A 213 -2.95 22.66 -5.37
N GLN A 214 -1.72 23.14 -5.26
CA GLN A 214 -0.79 23.27 -6.36
C GLN A 214 0.25 22.16 -6.33
N VAL A 215 0.75 21.74 -7.49
CA VAL A 215 1.76 20.70 -7.61
C VAL A 215 3.11 21.30 -8.01
N GLU A 216 4.13 21.02 -7.23
CA GLU A 216 5.54 21.32 -7.52
C GLU A 216 6.26 20.02 -7.91
N GLN A 217 6.48 19.83 -9.20
CA GLN A 217 7.16 18.65 -9.74
C GLN A 217 8.67 18.83 -9.74
N LEU A 218 9.41 17.84 -9.30
CA LEU A 218 10.85 17.73 -9.38
C LEU A 218 11.22 16.41 -10.05
N SER A 219 12.04 16.44 -11.10
CA SER A 219 12.54 15.19 -11.68
C SER A 219 13.46 14.45 -10.71
N ILE A 220 13.71 13.15 -10.98
CA ILE A 220 14.62 12.38 -10.15
C ILE A 220 16.06 12.93 -10.22
N ASP A 221 16.49 13.38 -11.40
CA ASP A 221 17.83 13.93 -11.60
C ASP A 221 18.01 15.28 -10.90
N GLU A 222 16.97 16.13 -10.89
CA GLU A 222 16.99 17.40 -10.13
C GLU A 222 17.05 17.14 -8.63
N MET A 223 16.33 16.12 -8.12
CA MET A 223 16.44 15.73 -6.71
C MET A 223 17.83 15.21 -6.40
N PHE A 224 18.41 14.41 -7.27
CA PHE A 224 19.77 13.90 -7.11
C PHE A 224 20.81 15.01 -7.16
N SER A 225 20.65 16.00 -8.04
CA SER A 225 21.50 17.19 -8.05
C SER A 225 21.43 17.95 -6.73
N LYS A 226 20.22 18.15 -6.17
CA LYS A 226 20.07 18.79 -4.86
C LYS A 226 20.75 18.02 -3.73
N ILE A 227 20.75 16.69 -3.79
CA ILE A 227 21.45 15.85 -2.82
C ILE A 227 22.98 16.02 -2.95
N ASP A 228 23.48 16.10 -4.18
CA ASP A 228 24.91 16.30 -4.45
C ASP A 228 25.39 17.71 -4.04
N ASP A 229 24.50 18.71 -4.11
CA ASP A 229 24.79 20.11 -3.74
C ASP A 229 24.77 20.36 -2.22
N VAL A 230 24.35 19.38 -1.40
CA VAL A 230 24.35 19.52 0.06
C VAL A 230 25.77 19.73 0.59
N ALA A 231 25.97 20.85 1.29
CA ALA A 231 27.30 21.16 1.84
C ALA A 231 27.74 20.10 2.88
N PRO A 232 29.01 19.69 2.90
CA PRO A 232 29.52 18.67 3.82
C PRO A 232 29.18 18.99 5.29
N ALA A 233 29.26 20.24 5.70
CA ALA A 233 28.94 20.66 7.07
C ALA A 233 27.47 20.45 7.44
N GLN A 234 26.55 20.60 6.48
CA GLN A 234 25.12 20.34 6.68
C GLN A 234 24.86 18.84 6.78
N CYS A 235 25.50 18.05 5.93
CA CYS A 235 25.44 16.60 5.98
C CYS A 235 25.96 16.06 7.33
N ASP A 236 27.09 16.55 7.82
CA ASP A 236 27.67 16.15 9.10
C ASP A 236 26.78 16.56 10.29
N ALA A 237 26.21 17.75 10.25
CA ALA A 237 25.27 18.22 11.27
C ALA A 237 24.01 17.31 11.32
N GLU A 238 23.46 16.97 10.17
CA GLU A 238 22.29 16.07 10.08
C GLU A 238 22.63 14.64 10.54
N GLN A 239 23.79 14.08 10.14
CA GLN A 239 24.24 12.78 10.63
C GLN A 239 24.35 12.77 12.16
N LYS A 240 24.93 13.82 12.74
CA LYS A 240 25.05 13.95 14.21
C LYS A 240 23.68 14.00 14.86
N ALA A 241 22.77 14.80 14.33
CA ALA A 241 21.40 14.91 14.83
C ALA A 241 20.63 13.57 14.70
N ALA A 242 20.76 12.90 13.57
CA ALA A 242 20.14 11.61 13.32
C ALA A 242 20.64 10.54 14.32
N ARG A 243 21.96 10.43 14.52
CA ARG A 243 22.55 9.47 15.46
C ARG A 243 22.22 9.78 16.92
N ALA A 244 22.06 11.06 17.26
CA ALA A 244 21.64 11.46 18.60
C ALA A 244 20.17 11.08 18.86
N ALA A 245 19.30 11.25 17.85
CA ALA A 245 17.90 10.86 17.96
C ALA A 245 17.71 9.34 17.88
N GLN A 246 18.54 8.64 17.10
CA GLN A 246 18.45 7.21 16.83
C GLN A 246 19.83 6.54 16.96
N PRO A 247 20.24 6.14 18.17
CA PRO A 247 21.57 5.55 18.43
C PRO A 247 21.84 4.26 17.65
N SER A 248 20.79 3.52 17.23
CA SER A 248 20.89 2.33 16.36
C SER A 248 21.60 2.60 15.04
N LEU A 249 21.60 3.84 14.56
CA LEU A 249 22.34 4.26 13.36
C LEU A 249 23.87 4.08 13.46
N ASN A 250 24.39 3.90 14.68
CA ASN A 250 25.83 3.59 14.86
C ASN A 250 26.20 2.20 14.37
N SER A 251 25.23 1.29 14.19
CA SER A 251 25.41 -0.04 13.62
C SER A 251 25.16 -0.12 12.11
N VAL A 252 24.66 0.96 11.49
CA VAL A 252 24.41 1.05 10.06
C VAL A 252 25.67 1.53 9.34
N ASN A 253 25.87 1.10 8.11
CA ASN A 253 26.98 1.54 7.26
C ASN A 253 27.06 3.08 7.23
N ALA A 254 28.25 3.62 7.54
CA ALA A 254 28.46 5.06 7.68
C ALA A 254 28.17 5.84 6.39
N GLU A 255 28.49 5.27 5.22
CA GLU A 255 28.20 5.91 3.94
C GLU A 255 26.71 5.96 3.65
N GLU A 256 25.95 4.92 3.99
CA GLU A 256 24.50 4.88 3.85
C GLU A 256 23.83 5.92 4.76
N VAL A 257 24.32 6.08 6.00
CA VAL A 257 23.84 7.13 6.91
C VAL A 257 24.17 8.52 6.36
N ALA A 258 25.37 8.73 5.79
CA ALA A 258 25.74 9.99 5.16
C ALA A 258 24.85 10.32 3.95
N ARG A 259 24.57 9.35 3.08
CA ARG A 259 23.65 9.52 1.93
C ARG A 259 22.22 9.81 2.38
N SER A 260 21.75 9.14 3.43
CA SER A 260 20.45 9.42 4.04
C SER A 260 20.39 10.83 4.62
N ALA A 261 21.44 11.28 5.31
CA ALA A 261 21.52 12.64 5.85
C ALA A 261 21.49 13.70 4.74
N ALA A 262 22.27 13.52 3.67
CA ALA A 262 22.24 14.42 2.51
C ALA A 262 20.85 14.44 1.85
N THR A 263 20.20 13.28 1.71
CA THR A 263 18.84 13.18 1.17
C THR A 263 17.83 13.94 2.05
N THR A 264 17.96 13.82 3.38
CA THR A 264 17.10 14.54 4.35
C THR A 264 17.27 16.06 4.21
N VAL A 265 18.51 16.54 4.18
CA VAL A 265 18.79 17.98 4.02
C VAL A 265 18.22 18.50 2.70
N ALA A 266 18.48 17.82 1.59
CA ALA A 266 17.97 18.21 0.27
C ALA A 266 16.44 18.29 0.22
N MET A 267 15.73 17.30 0.79
CA MET A 267 14.26 17.30 0.86
C MET A 267 13.74 18.47 1.71
N ARG A 268 14.36 18.70 2.87
CA ARG A 268 13.99 19.80 3.78
C ARG A 268 14.21 21.17 3.13
N GLU A 269 15.34 21.38 2.49
CA GLU A 269 15.65 22.64 1.81
C GLU A 269 14.72 22.89 0.62
N TRP A 270 14.43 21.86 -0.17
CA TRP A 270 13.44 21.98 -1.24
C TRP A 270 12.05 22.26 -0.69
N GLY A 271 11.63 21.55 0.35
CA GLY A 271 10.35 21.80 1.02
C GLY A 271 10.21 23.23 1.50
N ALA A 272 11.24 23.77 2.17
CA ALA A 272 11.26 25.14 2.65
C ALA A 272 11.31 26.17 1.50
N ALA A 273 12.13 25.93 0.48
CA ALA A 273 12.27 26.85 -0.66
C ALA A 273 10.98 26.98 -1.50
N LYS A 274 10.16 25.92 -1.51
CA LYS A 274 8.90 25.86 -2.26
C LYS A 274 7.65 25.98 -1.39
N ASP A 275 7.82 26.12 -0.09
CA ASP A 275 6.72 26.17 0.89
C ASP A 275 5.80 24.93 0.74
N LEU A 276 6.40 23.72 0.74
CA LEU A 276 5.67 22.48 0.54
C LEU A 276 4.94 22.06 1.82
N SER A 277 3.67 21.75 1.68
CA SER A 277 2.82 21.28 2.78
C SER A 277 2.74 19.74 2.88
N ALA A 278 3.11 19.03 1.81
CA ALA A 278 3.25 17.57 1.78
C ALA A 278 4.20 17.19 0.65
N ILE A 279 4.82 16.00 0.74
CA ILE A 279 5.77 15.51 -0.25
C ILE A 279 5.44 14.05 -0.59
N ALA A 280 5.37 13.72 -1.90
CA ALA A 280 5.28 12.34 -2.37
C ALA A 280 6.53 11.99 -3.20
N VAL A 281 7.23 10.92 -2.80
CA VAL A 281 8.56 10.59 -3.33
C VAL A 281 8.56 9.23 -4.01
N ARG A 282 8.98 9.19 -5.28
CA ARG A 282 9.34 7.94 -5.95
C ARG A 282 10.62 7.38 -5.33
N CYS A 283 10.45 6.58 -4.29
CA CYS A 283 11.55 6.08 -3.46
C CYS A 283 12.32 4.91 -4.09
N TRP A 284 11.82 4.33 -5.17
CA TRP A 284 12.45 3.26 -5.94
C TRP A 284 12.01 3.32 -7.42
N PRO A 285 12.78 2.73 -8.36
CA PRO A 285 14.02 1.98 -8.15
C PRO A 285 15.29 2.86 -8.05
N GLU A 286 15.24 4.14 -8.40
CA GLU A 286 16.41 4.98 -8.66
C GLU A 286 17.24 5.27 -7.40
N PHE A 287 16.61 5.62 -6.26
CA PHE A 287 17.35 5.90 -5.03
C PHE A 287 18.27 4.73 -4.62
N PRO A 288 17.77 3.47 -4.47
CA PRO A 288 18.65 2.36 -4.11
C PRO A 288 19.65 1.98 -5.22
N THR A 289 19.27 2.05 -6.50
CA THR A 289 20.13 1.56 -7.61
C THR A 289 21.17 2.57 -8.07
N GLN A 290 20.88 3.87 -7.99
CA GLN A 290 21.76 4.92 -8.50
C GLN A 290 22.46 5.69 -7.37
N ARG A 291 21.83 5.76 -6.19
CA ARG A 291 22.37 6.52 -5.05
C ARG A 291 22.77 5.64 -3.86
N GLY A 292 22.46 4.36 -3.89
CA GLY A 292 22.79 3.45 -2.79
C GLY A 292 22.19 3.89 -1.46
N VAL A 293 20.96 4.40 -1.48
CA VAL A 293 20.22 4.83 -0.29
C VAL A 293 18.73 4.53 -0.45
N CYS A 294 18.06 4.12 0.61
CA CYS A 294 16.61 4.11 0.69
C CYS A 294 16.16 5.38 1.44
N PRO A 295 15.26 6.21 0.88
CA PRO A 295 14.91 7.50 1.46
C PRO A 295 13.94 7.40 2.65
N CYS A 296 13.63 6.18 3.13
CA CYS A 296 12.63 5.96 4.19
C CYS A 296 12.93 6.76 5.46
N SER A 297 14.19 6.74 5.95
CA SER A 297 14.59 7.55 7.11
C SER A 297 14.47 9.06 6.84
N SER A 298 14.77 9.51 5.62
CA SER A 298 14.63 10.92 5.25
C SER A 298 13.16 11.35 5.27
N LEU A 299 12.26 10.51 4.76
CA LEU A 299 10.81 10.73 4.83
C LEU A 299 10.33 10.76 6.29
N SER A 300 10.78 9.81 7.12
CA SER A 300 10.46 9.78 8.55
C SER A 300 10.86 11.08 9.26
N ARG A 301 12.07 11.57 9.02
CA ARG A 301 12.58 12.79 9.68
C ARG A 301 11.84 14.04 9.22
N VAL A 302 11.52 14.16 7.94
CA VAL A 302 10.70 15.27 7.43
C VAL A 302 9.26 15.21 7.99
N ALA A 303 8.71 13.99 8.15
CA ALA A 303 7.40 13.80 8.78
C ALA A 303 7.41 14.15 10.27
N ASP A 304 8.49 13.88 11.02
CA ASP A 304 8.66 14.31 12.42
C ASP A 304 8.68 15.84 12.56
N GLU A 305 9.06 16.57 11.51
CA GLU A 305 9.04 18.04 11.45
C GLU A 305 7.65 18.61 11.06
N GLY A 306 6.67 17.74 10.85
CA GLY A 306 5.27 18.13 10.60
C GLY A 306 4.83 18.12 9.13
N THR A 307 5.74 17.88 8.18
CA THR A 307 5.41 17.77 6.76
C THR A 307 5.11 16.32 6.42
N PRO A 308 3.85 15.94 6.07
CA PRO A 308 3.52 14.58 5.70
C PRO A 308 4.26 14.15 4.45
N THR A 309 4.81 12.93 4.49
CA THR A 309 5.59 12.36 3.40
C THR A 309 5.00 11.02 2.97
N ALA A 310 4.67 10.88 1.69
CA ALA A 310 4.19 9.63 1.11
C ALA A 310 5.28 8.94 0.31
N CYS A 311 5.51 7.67 0.61
CA CYS A 311 6.37 6.77 -0.14
C CYS A 311 5.73 6.42 -1.51
N GLU A 312 6.54 5.87 -2.43
CA GLU A 312 6.08 5.34 -3.73
C GLU A 312 5.35 6.36 -4.60
N ARG A 313 5.59 7.65 -4.32
CA ARG A 313 4.91 8.77 -5.00
C ARG A 313 3.39 8.66 -4.93
N ASP A 314 2.86 8.20 -3.81
CA ASP A 314 1.42 8.10 -3.62
C ASP A 314 0.80 9.48 -3.35
N VAL A 315 0.33 10.12 -4.43
CA VAL A 315 -0.16 11.50 -4.39
C VAL A 315 -1.45 11.62 -3.60
N TYR A 316 -2.43 10.75 -3.85
CA TYR A 316 -3.67 10.78 -3.08
C TYR A 316 -3.46 10.35 -1.63
N GLY A 317 -2.45 9.50 -1.36
CA GLY A 317 -1.98 9.21 -0.01
C GLY A 317 -1.47 10.46 0.69
N ALA A 318 -0.57 11.23 0.04
CA ALA A 318 -0.06 12.49 0.58
C ALA A 318 -1.17 13.50 0.84
N VAL A 319 -2.13 13.64 -0.09
CA VAL A 319 -3.30 14.51 0.09
C VAL A 319 -4.20 14.04 1.22
N THR A 320 -4.38 12.73 1.38
CA THR A 320 -5.12 12.15 2.53
C THR A 320 -4.44 12.49 3.85
N MET A 321 -3.11 12.33 3.91
CA MET A 321 -2.32 12.69 5.10
C MET A 321 -2.46 14.17 5.43
N LEU A 322 -2.32 15.04 4.43
CA LEU A 322 -2.45 16.49 4.59
C LEU A 322 -3.86 16.89 5.05
N LEU A 323 -4.91 16.32 4.44
CA LEU A 323 -6.30 16.55 4.82
C LEU A 323 -6.53 16.14 6.29
N MET A 324 -6.11 14.94 6.68
CA MET A 324 -6.27 14.45 8.05
C MET A 324 -5.55 15.36 9.05
N GLN A 325 -4.31 15.78 8.76
CA GLN A 325 -3.56 16.70 9.62
C GLN A 325 -4.23 18.07 9.71
N SER A 326 -4.74 18.61 8.60
CA SER A 326 -5.49 19.88 8.58
C SER A 326 -6.77 19.82 9.41
N LEU A 327 -7.38 18.64 9.51
CA LEU A 327 -8.55 18.35 10.36
C LEU A 327 -8.16 18.04 11.82
N GLY A 328 -6.88 18.12 12.16
CA GLY A 328 -6.38 18.00 13.53
C GLY A 328 -6.11 16.58 14.00
N SER A 329 -5.80 15.63 13.11
CA SER A 329 -5.44 14.25 13.46
C SER A 329 -4.10 14.14 14.21
N GLY A 330 -3.21 15.14 14.10
CA GLY A 330 -1.80 14.99 14.42
C GLY A 330 -1.06 14.19 13.33
N PRO A 331 0.14 13.66 13.62
CA PRO A 331 0.94 12.92 12.64
C PRO A 331 0.19 11.73 12.05
N THR A 332 0.37 11.51 10.76
CA THR A 332 -0.26 10.47 9.97
C THR A 332 0.79 9.55 9.35
N TYR A 333 0.39 8.34 8.98
CA TYR A 333 1.28 7.37 8.34
C TYR A 333 0.58 6.56 7.25
N LEU A 334 1.28 6.37 6.13
CA LEU A 334 0.82 5.56 4.99
C LEU A 334 1.23 4.11 5.21
N VAL A 335 0.28 3.18 5.09
CA VAL A 335 0.48 1.75 5.37
C VAL A 335 -0.18 0.84 4.35
N ASP A 336 0.43 -0.34 4.14
CA ASP A 336 -0.13 -1.48 3.45
C ASP A 336 -0.97 -2.34 4.40
N THR A 337 -2.02 -2.98 3.87
CA THR A 337 -2.67 -4.11 4.55
C THR A 337 -1.98 -5.40 4.09
N VAL A 338 -1.15 -6.00 4.97
CA VAL A 338 -0.25 -7.10 4.58
C VAL A 338 -0.71 -8.48 5.05
N ASP A 339 -1.47 -8.54 6.12
CA ASP A 339 -1.95 -9.81 6.68
C ASP A 339 -3.25 -9.60 7.48
N LEU A 340 -3.94 -10.69 7.78
CA LEU A 340 -5.20 -10.75 8.48
C LEU A 340 -5.15 -11.81 9.57
N ASN A 341 -5.50 -11.43 10.79
CA ASN A 341 -5.64 -12.32 11.92
C ASN A 341 -7.12 -12.44 12.32
N THR A 342 -7.72 -13.58 11.98
CA THR A 342 -9.13 -13.85 12.28
C THR A 342 -9.41 -14.12 13.76
N ASP A 343 -8.39 -14.58 14.54
CA ASP A 343 -8.58 -14.97 15.93
C ASP A 343 -8.89 -13.77 16.83
N ASN A 344 -8.33 -12.61 16.51
CA ASN A 344 -8.54 -11.37 17.25
C ASN A 344 -9.23 -10.28 16.43
N ASN A 345 -9.75 -10.61 15.25
CA ASN A 345 -10.43 -9.71 14.33
C ASN A 345 -9.58 -8.50 13.93
N SER A 346 -8.29 -8.73 13.60
CA SER A 346 -7.37 -7.65 13.26
C SER A 346 -6.77 -7.78 11.87
N VAL A 347 -6.27 -6.65 11.38
CA VAL A 347 -5.39 -6.56 10.21
C VAL A 347 -4.00 -6.15 10.65
N ARG A 348 -2.96 -6.70 10.00
CA ARG A 348 -1.59 -6.24 10.15
C ARG A 348 -1.28 -5.24 9.08
N LEU A 349 -0.93 -4.05 9.53
CA LEU A 349 -0.59 -2.92 8.69
C LEU A 349 0.92 -2.70 8.76
N TRP A 350 1.51 -2.37 7.63
CA TRP A 350 2.97 -2.26 7.52
C TRP A 350 3.37 -1.25 6.45
N HIS A 351 4.53 -0.64 6.63
CA HIS A 351 5.29 -0.04 5.53
C HIS A 351 6.79 -0.12 5.81
N CYS A 352 7.60 0.14 4.79
CA CYS A 352 9.03 -0.15 4.77
C CYS A 352 9.92 0.73 5.68
N GLY A 353 9.35 1.59 6.53
CA GLY A 353 10.13 2.32 7.55
C GLY A 353 10.21 3.83 7.37
N SER A 354 9.15 4.48 6.86
CA SER A 354 9.05 5.94 6.71
C SER A 354 8.15 6.62 7.75
N ALA A 355 7.71 5.89 8.80
CA ALA A 355 6.91 6.49 9.86
C ALA A 355 7.68 7.56 10.62
N ALA A 356 7.00 8.67 10.95
CA ALA A 356 7.51 9.61 11.93
C ALA A 356 7.82 8.89 13.25
N THR A 357 8.97 9.17 13.87
CA THR A 357 9.39 8.54 15.14
C THR A 357 8.38 8.79 16.25
N ALA A 358 7.68 9.93 16.22
CA ALA A 358 6.59 10.26 17.13
C ALA A 358 5.41 9.25 17.10
N LEU A 359 5.33 8.40 16.08
CA LEU A 359 4.33 7.35 15.97
C LEU A 359 4.79 5.99 16.51
N ALA A 360 6.03 5.86 16.98
CA ALA A 360 6.52 4.63 17.61
C ALA A 360 5.73 4.30 18.89
N ALA A 361 5.62 3.02 19.20
CA ALA A 361 5.03 2.56 20.47
C ALA A 361 5.77 3.17 21.67
N ASP A 362 7.09 3.23 21.58
CA ASP A 362 7.96 4.02 22.44
C ASP A 362 8.97 4.76 21.54
N PRO A 363 8.89 6.09 21.41
CA PRO A 363 9.84 6.86 20.62
C PRO A 363 11.29 6.73 21.08
N ALA A 364 11.54 6.43 22.35
CA ALA A 364 12.89 6.24 22.91
C ALA A 364 13.51 4.88 22.48
N GLU A 365 12.66 3.90 22.19
CA GLU A 365 13.05 2.56 21.74
C GLU A 365 12.96 2.40 20.19
N ALA A 366 12.55 3.45 19.50
CA ALA A 366 12.48 3.42 18.04
C ALA A 366 13.88 3.22 17.44
N THR A 367 13.98 2.35 16.45
CA THR A 367 15.27 2.02 15.80
C THR A 367 15.23 2.30 14.31
N GLN A 368 16.41 2.46 13.72
CA GLN A 368 16.60 2.57 12.27
C GLN A 368 17.75 1.66 11.84
N PHE A 369 17.53 0.94 10.73
CA PHE A 369 18.45 -0.05 10.19
C PHE A 369 18.51 -0.01 8.65
N THR A 370 19.13 -1.03 8.09
CA THR A 370 19.10 -1.32 6.66
C THR A 370 17.69 -1.69 6.23
N HIS A 371 17.25 -1.17 5.09
CA HIS A 371 15.92 -1.46 4.53
C HIS A 371 15.73 -2.96 4.29
N CYS A 372 14.60 -3.49 4.73
CA CYS A 372 14.30 -4.92 4.79
C CYS A 372 14.49 -5.66 3.45
N ASN A 373 13.98 -5.14 2.35
CA ASN A 373 14.02 -5.80 1.03
C ASN A 373 15.22 -5.36 0.18
N ARG A 374 15.65 -4.09 0.27
CA ARG A 374 16.73 -3.54 -0.58
C ARG A 374 18.12 -3.81 -0.04
N LYS A 375 18.24 -4.14 1.25
CA LYS A 375 19.51 -4.37 1.97
C LYS A 375 20.48 -3.18 1.90
N ILE A 376 19.91 -1.98 1.74
CA ILE A 376 20.59 -0.67 1.72
C ILE A 376 19.88 0.20 2.76
N GLY A 377 20.61 0.98 3.57
CA GLY A 377 20.03 1.87 4.58
C GLY A 377 19.48 3.16 3.96
N VAL A 378 18.69 3.91 4.66
CA VAL A 378 18.27 3.73 6.05
C VAL A 378 16.75 3.70 6.12
N ALA A 379 16.21 2.86 6.99
CA ALA A 379 14.76 2.73 7.19
C ALA A 379 14.44 2.58 8.68
N GLY A 380 13.27 3.10 9.12
CA GLY A 380 12.74 2.89 10.46
C GLY A 380 12.38 1.42 10.70
N ASN A 381 12.52 0.97 11.95
CA ASN A 381 12.18 -0.39 12.35
C ASN A 381 11.65 -0.38 13.80
N PHE A 382 10.36 -0.17 13.94
CA PHE A 382 9.69 -0.12 15.24
C PHE A 382 8.20 -0.38 15.10
N PRO A 383 7.55 -0.97 16.13
CA PRO A 383 6.09 -1.08 16.18
C PRO A 383 5.48 0.31 16.38
N LEU A 384 4.32 0.52 15.76
CA LEU A 384 3.57 1.77 15.91
C LEU A 384 2.79 1.79 17.24
N LYS A 385 2.47 2.98 17.71
CA LYS A 385 1.80 3.18 19.00
C LYS A 385 0.41 2.55 19.02
N THR A 386 -0.05 2.20 20.21
CA THR A 386 -1.36 1.63 20.46
C THR A 386 -2.43 2.70 20.66
N GLY A 387 -3.70 2.29 20.66
CA GLY A 387 -4.86 3.13 20.92
C GLY A 387 -5.82 3.22 19.74
N PRO A 388 -6.90 4.02 19.88
CA PRO A 388 -7.87 4.21 18.81
C PRO A 388 -7.22 4.78 17.56
N VAL A 389 -7.56 4.20 16.40
CA VAL A 389 -7.06 4.65 15.09
C VAL A 389 -8.19 4.89 14.12
N VAL A 390 -7.97 5.85 13.23
CA VAL A 390 -8.76 6.07 12.02
C VAL A 390 -7.89 5.74 10.83
N MET A 391 -8.44 5.00 9.89
CA MET A 391 -7.89 4.74 8.58
C MET A 391 -8.65 5.55 7.56
N ALA A 392 -7.97 6.27 6.68
CA ALA A 392 -8.63 6.99 5.59
C ALA A 392 -7.87 6.85 4.28
N ARG A 393 -8.59 6.97 3.15
CA ARG A 393 -8.00 6.96 1.83
C ARG A 393 -8.83 7.72 0.82
N LEU A 394 -8.25 8.79 0.26
CA LEU A 394 -8.75 9.39 -0.97
C LEU A 394 -8.28 8.57 -2.17
N THR A 395 -9.18 8.31 -3.10
CA THR A 395 -8.86 7.64 -4.37
C THR A 395 -9.85 8.07 -5.45
N GLU A 396 -9.52 7.79 -6.69
CA GLU A 396 -10.44 8.04 -7.80
C GLU A 396 -11.74 7.24 -7.64
N ASN A 397 -12.83 7.85 -8.05
CA ASN A 397 -14.13 7.19 -8.08
C ASN A 397 -14.25 6.37 -9.37
N ASN A 398 -14.47 5.07 -9.25
CA ASN A 398 -14.50 4.11 -10.36
C ASN A 398 -15.93 3.82 -10.83
N ASP A 399 -16.95 4.59 -10.42
CA ASP A 399 -18.35 4.39 -10.80
C ASP A 399 -18.73 4.99 -12.17
N GLY A 400 -17.75 5.51 -12.90
CA GLY A 400 -17.93 6.17 -14.21
C GLY A 400 -18.31 7.64 -14.12
N GLY A 401 -18.56 8.19 -12.92
CA GLY A 401 -18.90 9.60 -12.69
C GLY A 401 -17.66 10.51 -12.61
N GLY A 402 -16.47 9.96 -12.53
CA GLY A 402 -15.24 10.70 -12.26
C GLY A 402 -15.16 11.26 -10.83
N GLY A 403 -14.12 12.04 -10.53
CA GLY A 403 -13.92 12.64 -9.22
C GLY A 403 -13.21 11.71 -8.22
N LEU A 404 -13.26 12.09 -6.94
CA LEU A 404 -12.68 11.31 -5.83
C LEU A 404 -13.77 10.67 -4.99
N ARG A 405 -13.39 9.62 -4.25
CA ARG A 405 -14.13 9.02 -3.15
C ARG A 405 -13.23 8.90 -1.93
N LEU A 406 -13.82 8.93 -0.74
CA LEU A 406 -13.11 8.81 0.53
C LEU A 406 -13.51 7.51 1.23
N LEU A 407 -12.52 6.66 1.50
CA LEU A 407 -12.66 5.54 2.44
C LEU A 407 -12.42 6.04 3.86
N ILE A 408 -13.23 5.58 4.80
CA ILE A 408 -13.03 5.74 6.25
C ILE A 408 -13.20 4.38 6.91
N GLY A 409 -12.23 4.00 7.73
CA GLY A 409 -12.28 2.83 8.61
C GLY A 409 -11.82 3.21 10.01
N ALA A 410 -12.16 2.39 10.99
CA ALA A 410 -11.75 2.60 12.38
C ALA A 410 -11.45 1.29 13.09
N GLY A 411 -10.69 1.40 14.17
CA GLY A 411 -10.33 0.28 15.01
C GLY A 411 -9.40 0.72 16.14
N GLU A 412 -8.76 -0.26 16.74
CA GLU A 412 -7.82 -0.06 17.83
C GLU A 412 -6.47 -0.71 17.47
N SER A 413 -5.42 0.09 17.39
CA SER A 413 -4.05 -0.43 17.33
C SER A 413 -3.74 -1.09 18.68
N ILE A 414 -3.58 -2.41 18.67
CA ILE A 414 -3.35 -3.22 19.87
C ILE A 414 -1.86 -3.49 20.08
N PRO A 415 -1.44 -3.78 21.33
CA PRO A 415 -0.05 -4.16 21.58
C PRO A 415 0.34 -5.39 20.79
N ALA A 416 1.38 -5.25 19.97
CA ALA A 416 1.92 -6.34 19.16
C ALA A 416 3.43 -6.16 18.99
N PRO A 417 4.18 -7.25 18.74
CA PRO A 417 5.58 -7.13 18.34
C PRO A 417 5.69 -6.40 17.00
N ASN A 418 6.89 -5.89 16.69
CA ASN A 418 7.15 -5.45 15.32
C ASN A 418 7.19 -6.71 14.44
N HIS A 419 6.04 -7.07 13.85
CA HIS A 419 5.87 -8.32 13.11
C HIS A 419 6.85 -8.44 11.95
N PHE A 420 7.13 -7.32 11.29
CA PHE A 420 8.00 -7.28 10.11
C PHE A 420 8.99 -6.13 10.24
N GLN A 421 10.18 -6.28 9.68
CA GLN A 421 11.14 -5.18 9.55
C GLN A 421 10.50 -4.02 8.78
N GLY A 422 10.55 -2.84 9.34
CA GLY A 422 9.82 -1.65 8.93
C GLY A 422 8.97 -1.11 10.09
N ASN A 423 7.83 -0.53 9.79
CA ASN A 423 6.90 -0.05 10.80
C ASN A 423 5.58 -0.84 10.73
N THR A 424 5.19 -1.47 11.82
CA THR A 424 3.97 -2.31 11.87
C THR A 424 2.98 -1.82 12.93
N ALA A 425 1.69 -2.01 12.62
CA ALA A 425 0.60 -1.96 13.59
C ALA A 425 -0.28 -3.20 13.43
N GLU A 426 -0.78 -3.75 14.52
CA GLU A 426 -1.90 -4.68 14.49
C GLU A 426 -3.15 -3.93 14.91
N VAL A 427 -4.12 -3.83 14.01
CA VAL A 427 -5.34 -3.04 14.23
C VAL A 427 -6.54 -3.97 14.30
N ARG A 428 -7.12 -4.09 15.50
CA ARG A 428 -8.41 -4.74 15.70
C ARG A 428 -9.49 -3.83 15.14
N LEU A 429 -10.31 -4.36 14.24
CA LEU A 429 -11.35 -3.59 13.55
C LEU A 429 -12.68 -3.62 14.28
N ASP A 430 -13.48 -2.57 14.09
CA ASP A 430 -14.85 -2.48 14.59
C ASP A 430 -15.82 -3.35 13.76
N VAL A 431 -15.41 -3.74 12.54
CA VAL A 431 -16.14 -4.62 11.63
C VAL A 431 -15.38 -5.94 11.45
N ASP A 432 -16.02 -6.94 10.84
CA ASP A 432 -15.34 -8.20 10.52
C ASP A 432 -14.13 -7.97 9.59
N ALA A 433 -12.95 -8.36 10.05
CA ALA A 433 -11.70 -8.07 9.36
C ALA A 433 -11.59 -8.76 7.99
N SER A 434 -12.14 -9.96 7.83
CA SER A 434 -12.16 -10.65 6.54
C SER A 434 -13.07 -9.92 5.55
N SER A 435 -14.23 -9.47 6.01
CA SER A 435 -15.18 -8.69 5.20
C SER A 435 -14.59 -7.31 4.83
N PHE A 436 -13.86 -6.67 5.75
CA PHE A 436 -13.16 -5.41 5.48
C PHE A 436 -12.12 -5.56 4.38
N VAL A 437 -11.24 -6.56 4.50
CA VAL A 437 -10.19 -6.83 3.49
C VAL A 437 -10.81 -7.20 2.15
N ASN A 438 -11.85 -8.04 2.14
CA ASN A 438 -12.59 -8.35 0.92
C ASN A 438 -13.16 -7.08 0.28
N SER A 439 -13.75 -6.19 1.10
CA SER A 439 -14.35 -4.94 0.62
C SER A 439 -13.33 -3.96 0.04
N LEU A 440 -12.13 -3.88 0.63
CA LEU A 440 -11.02 -3.10 0.05
C LEU A 440 -10.67 -3.60 -1.35
N VAL A 441 -10.51 -4.91 -1.50
CA VAL A 441 -10.09 -5.54 -2.75
C VAL A 441 -11.18 -5.45 -3.80
N VAL A 442 -12.40 -5.94 -3.53
CA VAL A 442 -13.48 -5.96 -4.54
C VAL A 442 -13.98 -4.55 -4.88
N GLY A 443 -13.85 -3.61 -3.93
CA GLY A 443 -14.15 -2.20 -4.14
C GLY A 443 -13.08 -1.45 -4.94
N GLY A 444 -11.94 -2.10 -5.25
CA GLY A 444 -10.83 -1.48 -5.97
C GLY A 444 -10.23 -0.28 -5.24
N PHE A 445 -10.15 -0.33 -3.91
CA PHE A 445 -9.38 0.65 -3.16
C PHE A 445 -7.89 0.36 -3.30
N PRO A 446 -7.02 1.38 -3.29
CA PRO A 446 -5.56 1.17 -3.31
C PRO A 446 -5.10 0.35 -2.09
N HIS A 447 -3.94 -0.28 -2.24
CA HIS A 447 -3.33 -1.06 -1.15
C HIS A 447 -2.86 -0.19 0.03
N HIS A 448 -2.62 1.10 -0.20
CA HIS A 448 -2.28 2.06 0.84
C HIS A 448 -3.51 2.65 1.51
N THR A 449 -3.49 2.70 2.84
CA THR A 449 -4.37 3.51 3.69
C THR A 449 -3.53 4.44 4.57
N VAL A 450 -4.15 5.52 5.05
CA VAL A 450 -3.50 6.47 5.97
C VAL A 450 -4.03 6.27 7.37
N LEU A 451 -3.14 6.07 8.34
CA LEU A 451 -3.45 5.95 9.75
C LEU A 451 -3.29 7.28 10.49
N ALA A 452 -4.18 7.49 11.47
CA ALA A 452 -4.04 8.50 12.52
C ALA A 452 -4.58 7.99 13.86
N TRP A 453 -4.00 8.45 14.96
CA TRP A 453 -4.33 8.03 16.34
C TRP A 453 -5.23 9.05 17.06
N LYS A 454 -6.18 9.60 16.31
CA LYS A 454 -7.22 10.48 16.84
C LYS A 454 -8.47 10.28 16.02
N ASP A 455 -9.60 10.11 16.68
CA ASP A 455 -10.88 10.00 15.96
C ASP A 455 -11.30 11.35 15.38
N ILE A 456 -11.11 11.45 14.06
CA ILE A 456 -11.53 12.59 13.24
C ILE A 456 -12.56 12.18 12.19
N ARG A 457 -13.23 11.04 12.35
CA ARG A 457 -14.25 10.56 11.40
C ARG A 457 -15.37 11.59 11.20
N PRO A 458 -15.91 12.27 12.25
CA PRO A 458 -16.90 13.32 12.05
C PRO A 458 -16.39 14.46 11.16
N GLN A 459 -15.14 14.89 11.34
CA GLN A 459 -14.49 15.92 10.54
C GLN A 459 -14.29 15.48 9.10
N LEU A 460 -13.85 14.23 8.87
CA LEU A 460 -13.67 13.65 7.53
C LEU A 460 -14.99 13.59 6.76
N ARG A 461 -16.09 13.14 7.41
CA ARG A 461 -17.42 13.12 6.80
C ARG A 461 -17.91 14.53 6.43
N THR A 462 -17.70 15.48 7.33
CA THR A 462 -18.08 16.89 7.07
C THR A 462 -17.24 17.49 5.95
N ALA A 463 -15.93 17.21 5.92
CA ALA A 463 -15.06 17.67 4.85
C ALA A 463 -15.47 17.08 3.49
N ALA A 464 -15.80 15.79 3.46
CA ALA A 464 -16.29 15.12 2.26
C ALA A 464 -17.61 15.71 1.75
N ASP A 465 -18.58 15.99 2.65
CA ASP A 465 -19.84 16.66 2.30
C ASP A 465 -19.58 18.04 1.69
N LEU A 466 -18.69 18.85 2.30
CA LEU A 466 -18.34 20.20 1.81
C LEU A 466 -17.64 20.18 0.45
N LEU A 467 -16.89 19.11 0.16
CA LEU A 467 -16.16 18.92 -1.10
C LEU A 467 -16.98 18.18 -2.16
N GLY A 468 -18.16 17.66 -1.81
CA GLY A 468 -18.96 16.80 -2.69
C GLY A 468 -18.30 15.46 -3.02
N ILE A 469 -17.50 14.92 -2.09
CA ILE A 469 -16.80 13.63 -2.23
C ILE A 469 -17.65 12.53 -1.59
N PRO A 470 -18.04 11.46 -2.32
CA PRO A 470 -18.73 10.33 -1.72
C PRO A 470 -17.84 9.60 -0.70
N VAL A 471 -18.46 9.20 0.42
CA VAL A 471 -17.79 8.48 1.50
C VAL A 471 -18.22 7.03 1.49
N THR A 472 -17.25 6.12 1.57
CA THR A 472 -17.43 4.74 1.95
C THR A 472 -16.83 4.56 3.33
N GLU A 473 -17.64 4.25 4.31
CA GLU A 473 -17.19 4.03 5.69
C GLU A 473 -17.66 2.67 6.18
N TRP A 474 -16.79 1.94 6.83
CA TRP A 474 -17.04 0.63 7.41
C TRP A 474 -16.63 0.54 8.86
#